data_033682e0b5c76443dc4833202fa02313
#
_entry.id   033682e0b5c76443dc4833202fa02313
#
_cell.length_a   1.000
_cell.length_b   1.000
_cell.length_c   1.000
_cell.angle_alpha   90.00
_cell.angle_beta   90.00
_cell.angle_gamma   90.00
#
_symmetry.space_group_name_H-M   'P 1'
#
loop_
_entity.id
_entity.type
_entity.pdbx_description
1 polymer ?
#
loop_
_entity_poly.entity_id
_entity_poly.type
_entity_poly.pdbx_seq_one_letter_code
_entity_poly.pdbx_strand_id
1 'polypeptide(L)'
;MDGSATFPDVTLAILAGGQGTRLGGVPKGLLSVEGLTTLERLQAFGSHFEDTLLVANVSEPYERFGIRTVGDAVKGKGAPGGVHAALEAARTPWVFAVACDMPFVTEAAARVVLDARSGDVDAVCIERDGRWEPLFAAYRTELMSRWGDALVEDPSLRALLMRFRTRTLSADALRAVDPELRALANVNTLEDLVRYGVTLP
;
A
#
# COMPACT_ATOMS: atom_id res chain seq x y z
N MET A 1 6.18 22.65 16.18
CA MET A 1 6.35 22.00 14.86
C MET A 1 5.01 22.06 14.20
N ASP A 2 4.93 22.75 13.08
CA ASP A 2 3.69 22.90 12.33
C ASP A 2 3.24 21.51 11.87
N GLY A 3 2.06 21.07 12.33
CA GLY A 3 1.53 19.71 12.09
C GLY A 3 0.93 19.50 10.70
N SER A 4 1.43 20.21 9.68
CA SER A 4 0.92 20.02 8.33
C SER A 4 1.51 18.72 7.73
N ALA A 5 0.65 17.95 7.04
CA ALA A 5 1.06 16.73 6.36
C ALA A 5 2.15 17.02 5.31
N THR A 6 3.14 16.12 5.20
CA THR A 6 4.19 16.21 4.17
C THR A 6 3.60 16.04 2.76
N PHE A 7 2.52 15.23 2.65
CA PHE A 7 1.80 14.94 1.42
C PHE A 7 0.32 15.33 1.57
N PRO A 8 -0.01 16.64 1.51
CA PRO A 8 -1.36 17.14 1.82
C PRO A 8 -2.41 16.81 0.74
N ASP A 9 -1.99 16.33 -0.41
CA ASP A 9 -2.84 15.93 -1.54
C ASP A 9 -2.94 14.40 -1.73
N VAL A 10 -2.51 13.63 -0.71
CA VAL A 10 -2.44 12.17 -0.77
C VAL A 10 -3.11 11.52 0.43
N THR A 11 -3.95 10.52 0.18
CA THR A 11 -4.45 9.56 1.18
C THR A 11 -3.53 8.33 1.19
N LEU A 12 -3.01 7.95 2.37
CA LEU A 12 -2.38 6.64 2.55
C LEU A 12 -3.47 5.57 2.63
N ALA A 13 -3.40 4.56 1.78
CA ALA A 13 -4.25 3.38 1.84
C ALA A 13 -3.43 2.15 2.24
N ILE A 14 -3.71 1.59 3.42
CA ILE A 14 -3.09 0.37 3.92
C ILE A 14 -4.00 -0.80 3.55
N LEU A 15 -3.54 -1.69 2.66
CA LEU A 15 -4.33 -2.83 2.22
C LEU A 15 -4.05 -4.05 3.11
N ALA A 16 -5.02 -4.39 3.96
CA ALA A 16 -4.96 -5.52 4.88
C ALA A 16 -5.79 -6.71 4.36
N GLY A 17 -5.58 -7.03 3.07
CA GLY A 17 -6.19 -8.18 2.41
C GLY A 17 -5.30 -9.42 2.44
N GLY A 18 -5.92 -10.61 2.51
CA GLY A 18 -5.22 -11.89 2.45
C GLY A 18 -5.31 -12.69 3.75
N GLN A 19 -5.56 -14.01 3.62
CA GLN A 19 -5.89 -14.90 4.74
C GLN A 19 -4.67 -15.31 5.59
N GLY A 20 -3.46 -14.80 5.33
CA GLY A 20 -2.27 -15.12 6.12
C GLY A 20 -1.92 -16.61 6.26
N THR A 21 -2.44 -17.46 5.37
CA THR A 21 -2.39 -18.94 5.50
C THR A 21 -0.99 -19.50 5.67
N ARG A 22 0.02 -18.87 5.08
CA ARG A 22 1.44 -19.29 5.17
C ARG A 22 2.08 -19.02 6.53
N LEU A 23 1.47 -18.14 7.33
CA LEU A 23 1.89 -17.78 8.69
C LEU A 23 0.85 -18.23 9.73
N GLY A 24 0.17 -19.38 9.49
CA GLY A 24 -0.79 -19.95 10.41
C GLY A 24 -2.10 -19.16 10.56
N GLY A 25 -2.46 -18.32 9.57
CA GLY A 25 -3.69 -17.51 9.61
C GLY A 25 -3.53 -16.21 10.41
N VAL A 26 -2.34 -15.86 10.85
CA VAL A 26 -2.07 -14.60 11.58
C VAL A 26 -2.32 -13.41 10.66
N PRO A 27 -3.11 -12.41 11.10
CA PRO A 27 -3.29 -11.17 10.37
C PRO A 27 -1.95 -10.46 10.21
N LYS A 28 -1.51 -10.23 8.97
CA LYS A 28 -0.16 -9.73 8.65
C LYS A 28 0.14 -8.36 9.26
N GLY A 29 -0.86 -7.51 9.40
CA GLY A 29 -0.72 -6.21 10.06
C GLY A 29 -0.36 -6.31 11.55
N LEU A 30 -0.52 -7.50 12.18
CA LEU A 30 -0.17 -7.76 13.59
C LEU A 30 1.24 -8.36 13.77
N LEU A 31 1.96 -8.67 12.70
CA LEU A 31 3.37 -9.08 12.79
C LEU A 31 4.19 -7.98 13.46
N SER A 32 5.10 -8.34 14.35
CA SER A 32 5.87 -7.38 15.14
C SER A 32 7.31 -7.24 14.64
N VAL A 33 7.74 -5.99 14.49
CA VAL A 33 9.11 -5.61 14.14
C VAL A 33 9.62 -4.65 15.23
N GLU A 34 10.68 -5.02 15.94
CA GLU A 34 11.27 -4.18 16.99
C GLU A 34 10.25 -3.71 18.03
N GLY A 35 9.30 -4.58 18.40
CA GLY A 35 8.29 -4.32 19.42
C GLY A 35 7.05 -3.54 18.96
N LEU A 36 6.97 -3.13 17.70
CA LEU A 36 5.78 -2.50 17.10
C LEU A 36 5.18 -3.42 16.04
N THR A 37 3.86 -3.49 15.98
CA THR A 37 3.19 -4.21 14.89
C THR A 37 3.41 -3.48 13.56
N THR A 38 3.33 -4.23 12.46
CA THR A 38 3.42 -3.63 11.11
C THR A 38 2.39 -2.52 10.94
N LEU A 39 1.18 -2.72 11.47
CA LEU A 39 0.12 -1.71 11.35
C LEU A 39 0.41 -0.47 12.19
N GLU A 40 1.00 -0.57 13.40
CA GLU A 40 1.45 0.59 14.18
C GLU A 40 2.52 1.38 13.44
N ARG A 41 3.46 0.69 12.80
CA ARG A 41 4.50 1.34 11.96
C ARG A 41 3.89 2.07 10.77
N LEU A 42 2.94 1.44 10.06
CA LEU A 42 2.23 2.05 8.94
C LEU A 42 1.30 3.19 9.38
N GLN A 43 0.70 3.11 10.57
CA GLN A 43 -0.08 4.19 11.16
C GLN A 43 0.80 5.40 11.49
N ALA A 44 1.98 5.18 12.07
CA ALA A 44 2.95 6.23 12.30
C ALA A 44 3.42 6.87 10.99
N PHE A 45 3.69 6.05 9.97
CA PHE A 45 3.98 6.53 8.60
C PHE A 45 2.83 7.35 8.02
N GLY A 46 1.59 7.03 8.36
CA GLY A 46 0.38 7.75 7.96
C GLY A 46 0.36 9.21 8.37
N SER A 47 1.12 9.62 9.41
CA SER A 47 1.22 11.02 9.84
C SER A 47 1.82 11.97 8.78
N HIS A 48 2.45 11.44 7.75
CA HIS A 48 2.97 12.22 6.62
C HIS A 48 1.90 12.56 5.57
N PHE A 49 0.72 11.97 5.64
CA PHE A 49 -0.36 12.08 4.65
C PHE A 49 -1.53 12.90 5.19
N GLU A 50 -2.34 13.47 4.30
CA GLU A 50 -3.55 14.22 4.67
C GLU A 50 -4.59 13.32 5.36
N ASP A 51 -4.72 12.07 4.89
CA ASP A 51 -5.65 11.09 5.41
C ASP A 51 -5.02 9.69 5.37
N THR A 52 -5.45 8.83 6.28
CA THR A 52 -5.03 7.42 6.31
C THR A 52 -6.26 6.54 6.41
N LEU A 53 -6.33 5.52 5.57
CA LEU A 53 -7.38 4.53 5.61
C LEU A 53 -6.82 3.11 5.59
N LEU A 54 -7.54 2.21 6.23
CA LEU A 54 -7.30 0.77 6.20
C LEU A 54 -8.33 0.12 5.29
N VAL A 55 -7.89 -0.66 4.33
CA VAL A 55 -8.77 -1.49 3.50
C VAL A 55 -8.73 -2.92 4.02
N ALA A 56 -9.81 -3.36 4.66
CA ALA A 56 -9.89 -4.69 5.27
C ALA A 56 -11.32 -5.24 5.20
N ASN A 57 -11.48 -6.47 4.70
CA ASN A 57 -12.78 -7.14 4.68
C ASN A 57 -13.18 -7.75 6.04
N VAL A 58 -12.18 -7.93 6.91
CA VAL A 58 -12.35 -8.37 8.31
C VAL A 58 -11.66 -7.29 9.16
N SER A 59 -12.44 -6.47 9.86
CA SER A 59 -11.96 -5.32 10.61
C SER A 59 -11.52 -5.65 12.04
N GLU A 60 -12.11 -6.67 12.66
CA GLU A 60 -11.96 -6.98 14.09
C GLU A 60 -10.51 -7.07 14.59
N PRO A 61 -9.55 -7.65 13.83
CA PRO A 61 -8.16 -7.68 14.28
C PRO A 61 -7.52 -6.29 14.40
N TYR A 62 -8.12 -5.29 13.74
CA TYR A 62 -7.53 -3.96 13.56
C TYR A 62 -8.29 -2.83 14.24
N GLU A 63 -9.46 -3.08 14.84
CA GLU A 63 -10.31 -2.05 15.47
C GLU A 63 -9.58 -1.23 16.53
N ARG A 64 -8.69 -1.88 17.30
CA ARG A 64 -7.91 -1.23 18.34
C ARG A 64 -7.00 -0.09 17.88
N PHE A 65 -6.69 -0.03 16.58
CA PHE A 65 -5.81 1.00 16.02
C PHE A 65 -6.56 2.30 15.69
N GLY A 66 -7.90 2.28 15.66
CA GLY A 66 -8.72 3.47 15.40
C GLY A 66 -8.54 4.09 14.02
N ILE A 67 -7.98 3.35 13.05
CA ILE A 67 -7.83 3.80 11.66
C ILE A 67 -9.18 3.70 10.96
N ARG A 68 -9.54 4.71 10.17
CA ARG A 68 -10.74 4.67 9.32
C ARG A 68 -10.67 3.46 8.39
N THR A 69 -11.58 2.50 8.57
CA THR A 69 -11.57 1.22 7.85
C THR A 69 -12.69 1.16 6.83
N VAL A 70 -12.37 0.63 5.64
CA VAL A 70 -13.33 0.35 4.57
C VAL A 70 -13.15 -1.09 4.08
N GLY A 71 -14.24 -1.72 3.66
CA GLY A 71 -14.21 -3.04 3.01
C GLY A 71 -14.23 -2.93 1.49
N ASP A 72 -13.91 -4.01 0.79
CA ASP A 72 -14.00 -4.09 -0.66
C ASP A 72 -15.47 -3.91 -1.11
N ALA A 73 -15.74 -2.90 -1.92
CA ALA A 73 -17.05 -2.71 -2.54
C ALA A 73 -17.38 -3.87 -3.50
N VAL A 74 -16.36 -4.43 -4.16
CA VAL A 74 -16.48 -5.58 -5.07
C VAL A 74 -15.79 -6.78 -4.43
N LYS A 75 -16.57 -7.64 -3.78
CA LYS A 75 -16.06 -8.81 -3.06
C LYS A 75 -15.35 -9.80 -3.98
N GLY A 76 -14.31 -10.46 -3.44
CA GLY A 76 -13.60 -11.53 -4.14
C GLY A 76 -12.59 -11.08 -5.20
N LYS A 77 -12.37 -9.79 -5.35
CA LYS A 77 -11.40 -9.23 -6.31
C LYS A 77 -9.98 -9.06 -5.74
N GLY A 78 -9.75 -9.46 -4.48
CA GLY A 78 -8.44 -9.39 -3.86
C GLY A 78 -7.83 -7.98 -3.88
N ALA A 79 -6.52 -7.88 -4.10
CA ALA A 79 -5.83 -6.59 -4.10
C ALA A 79 -6.37 -5.57 -5.13
N PRO A 80 -6.79 -5.95 -6.36
CA PRO A 80 -7.49 -5.02 -7.27
C PRO A 80 -8.76 -4.41 -6.69
N GLY A 81 -9.58 -5.20 -5.97
CA GLY A 81 -10.77 -4.72 -5.26
C GLY A 81 -10.41 -3.78 -4.12
N GLY A 82 -9.35 -4.11 -3.38
CA GLY A 82 -8.85 -3.26 -2.30
C GLY A 82 -8.36 -1.89 -2.79
N VAL A 83 -7.66 -1.83 -3.92
CA VAL A 83 -7.26 -0.54 -4.53
C VAL A 83 -8.50 0.24 -4.98
N HIS A 84 -9.51 -0.42 -5.55
CA HIS A 84 -10.78 0.23 -5.92
C HIS A 84 -11.46 0.87 -4.70
N ALA A 85 -11.60 0.10 -3.60
CA ALA A 85 -12.18 0.61 -2.37
C ALA A 85 -11.41 1.81 -1.78
N ALA A 86 -10.06 1.78 -1.90
CA ALA A 86 -9.22 2.90 -1.51
C ALA A 86 -9.48 4.15 -2.35
N LEU A 87 -9.59 4.00 -3.68
CA LEU A 87 -9.89 5.10 -4.60
C LEU A 87 -11.29 5.70 -4.33
N GLU A 88 -12.29 4.85 -4.06
CA GLU A 88 -13.66 5.28 -3.75
C GLU A 88 -13.73 6.04 -2.42
N ALA A 89 -12.98 5.60 -1.41
CA ALA A 89 -13.01 6.19 -0.06
C ALA A 89 -12.06 7.38 0.12
N ALA A 90 -11.12 7.60 -0.80
CA ALA A 90 -10.13 8.67 -0.70
C ALA A 90 -10.79 10.06 -0.75
N ARG A 91 -10.21 10.99 0.03
CA ARG A 91 -10.66 12.39 0.12
C ARG A 91 -9.70 13.37 -0.55
N THR A 92 -8.63 12.85 -1.11
CA THR A 92 -7.55 13.58 -1.75
C THR A 92 -7.42 13.21 -3.22
N PRO A 93 -6.74 14.02 -4.05
CA PRO A 93 -6.55 13.73 -5.47
C PRO A 93 -5.75 12.46 -5.76
N TRP A 94 -4.93 12.01 -4.80
CA TRP A 94 -4.08 10.83 -4.95
C TRP A 94 -4.22 9.87 -3.77
N VAL A 95 -4.04 8.59 -4.07
CA VAL A 95 -3.91 7.51 -3.09
C VAL A 95 -2.50 6.94 -3.20
N PHE A 96 -1.78 6.80 -2.08
CA PHE A 96 -0.58 6.00 -1.99
C PHE A 96 -0.95 4.65 -1.34
N ALA A 97 -0.87 3.58 -2.11
CA ALA A 97 -1.24 2.25 -1.64
C ALA A 97 -0.02 1.49 -1.12
N VAL A 98 -0.15 0.90 0.08
CA VAL A 98 0.84 0.00 0.66
C VAL A 98 0.16 -1.27 1.18
N ALA A 99 0.87 -2.40 1.12
CA ALA A 99 0.37 -3.63 1.75
C ALA A 99 0.67 -3.63 3.25
N CYS A 100 -0.23 -4.22 4.04
CA CYS A 100 -0.06 -4.32 5.50
C CYS A 100 1.10 -5.24 5.94
N ASP A 101 1.78 -5.90 5.02
CA ASP A 101 2.96 -6.73 5.27
C ASP A 101 4.28 -6.06 4.84
N MET A 102 4.26 -4.73 4.65
CA MET A 102 5.42 -3.90 4.31
C MET A 102 5.86 -3.03 5.50
N PRO A 103 6.54 -3.59 6.51
CA PRO A 103 6.84 -2.88 7.77
C PRO A 103 7.92 -1.80 7.66
N PHE A 104 8.65 -1.74 6.55
CA PHE A 104 9.84 -0.88 6.39
C PHE A 104 9.62 0.31 5.45
N VAL A 105 8.37 0.61 5.13
CA VAL A 105 8.03 1.80 4.32
C VAL A 105 8.50 3.07 5.05
N THR A 106 9.09 4.00 4.30
CA THR A 106 9.58 5.28 4.81
C THR A 106 9.05 6.46 3.99
N GLU A 107 9.00 7.64 4.61
CA GLU A 107 8.65 8.89 3.92
C GLU A 107 9.57 9.13 2.72
N ALA A 108 10.88 8.95 2.88
CA ALA A 108 11.85 9.18 1.82
C ALA A 108 11.60 8.27 0.60
N ALA A 109 11.28 6.99 0.83
CA ALA A 109 10.95 6.05 -0.25
C ALA A 109 9.61 6.41 -0.92
N ALA A 110 8.57 6.76 -0.15
CA ALA A 110 7.29 7.20 -0.70
C ALA A 110 7.43 8.47 -1.54
N ARG A 111 8.27 9.42 -1.11
CA ARG A 111 8.55 10.67 -1.82
C ARG A 111 9.06 10.42 -3.23
N VAL A 112 9.95 9.44 -3.44
CA VAL A 112 10.45 9.07 -4.78
C VAL A 112 9.31 8.77 -5.75
N VAL A 113 8.30 8.03 -5.29
CA VAL A 113 7.11 7.68 -6.10
C VAL A 113 6.20 8.89 -6.26
N LEU A 114 5.96 9.64 -5.17
CA LEU A 114 5.01 10.74 -5.16
C LEU A 114 5.52 11.96 -5.95
N ASP A 115 6.82 12.22 -5.98
CA ASP A 115 7.42 13.31 -6.77
C ASP A 115 7.39 13.02 -8.28
N ALA A 116 7.24 11.75 -8.67
CA ALA A 116 7.11 11.37 -10.08
C ALA A 116 5.68 11.52 -10.64
N ARG A 117 4.71 11.98 -9.82
CA ARG A 117 3.35 12.28 -10.27
C ARG A 117 3.35 13.49 -11.20
N SER A 118 2.45 13.49 -12.17
CA SER A 118 2.23 14.61 -13.10
C SER A 118 0.82 14.58 -13.65
N GLY A 119 0.39 15.64 -14.32
CA GLY A 119 -0.95 15.74 -14.89
C GLY A 119 -1.27 14.72 -15.99
N ASP A 120 -0.23 14.15 -16.59
CA ASP A 120 -0.33 13.21 -17.72
C ASP A 120 -0.30 11.73 -17.30
N VAL A 121 -0.14 11.42 -16.01
CA VAL A 121 -0.14 10.04 -15.50
C VAL A 121 -1.34 9.75 -14.61
N ASP A 122 -1.80 8.51 -14.67
CA ASP A 122 -2.90 7.98 -13.86
C ASP A 122 -2.37 7.21 -12.64
N ALA A 123 -1.17 6.62 -12.75
CA ALA A 123 -0.49 5.92 -11.66
C ALA A 123 1.03 6.02 -11.77
N VAL A 124 1.72 5.85 -10.64
CA VAL A 124 3.18 5.73 -10.57
C VAL A 124 3.51 4.52 -9.70
N CYS A 125 4.34 3.61 -10.20
CA CYS A 125 4.80 2.46 -9.41
C CYS A 125 6.29 2.15 -9.65
N ILE A 126 6.86 1.37 -8.74
CA ILE A 126 8.23 0.87 -8.86
C ILE A 126 8.23 -0.40 -9.71
N GLU A 127 9.27 -0.54 -10.53
CA GLU A 127 9.63 -1.78 -11.20
C GLU A 127 10.95 -2.32 -10.62
N ARG A 128 10.92 -3.58 -10.19
CA ARG A 128 12.07 -4.31 -9.68
C ARG A 128 12.16 -5.66 -10.37
N ASP A 129 13.27 -5.93 -11.06
CA ASP A 129 13.54 -7.21 -11.74
C ASP A 129 12.39 -7.62 -12.70
N GLY A 130 11.85 -6.67 -13.48
CA GLY A 130 10.74 -6.88 -14.41
C GLY A 130 9.36 -7.06 -13.75
N ARG A 131 9.28 -6.90 -12.44
CA ARG A 131 8.03 -6.97 -11.67
C ARG A 131 7.66 -5.59 -11.17
N TRP A 132 6.38 -5.26 -11.31
CA TRP A 132 5.83 -4.03 -10.76
C TRP A 132 5.43 -4.25 -9.31
N GLU A 133 5.59 -3.20 -8.49
CA GLU A 133 5.22 -3.18 -7.07
C GLU A 133 3.94 -2.34 -6.89
N PRO A 134 2.78 -2.88 -7.26
CA PRO A 134 1.52 -2.12 -7.28
C PRO A 134 0.97 -1.79 -5.89
N LEU A 135 1.50 -2.39 -4.84
CA LEU A 135 1.20 -2.05 -3.44
C LEU A 135 2.37 -1.30 -2.78
N PHE A 136 3.16 -0.59 -3.57
CA PHE A 136 4.02 0.52 -3.22
C PHE A 136 3.94 1.52 -4.38
N ALA A 137 2.76 2.14 -4.55
CA ALA A 137 2.41 2.87 -5.75
C ALA A 137 1.43 4.02 -5.47
N ALA A 138 1.50 5.06 -6.28
CA ALA A 138 0.54 6.17 -6.27
C ALA A 138 -0.50 6.01 -7.37
N TYR A 139 -1.75 6.31 -7.05
CA TYR A 139 -2.90 6.20 -7.94
C TYR A 139 -3.70 7.50 -7.91
N ARG A 140 -4.08 8.02 -9.07
CA ARG A 140 -4.99 9.17 -9.16
C ARG A 140 -6.40 8.73 -8.77
N THR A 141 -7.04 9.45 -7.86
CA THR A 141 -8.40 9.11 -7.37
C THR A 141 -9.44 9.11 -8.48
N GLU A 142 -9.27 9.95 -9.50
CA GLU A 142 -10.13 9.99 -10.68
C GLU A 142 -10.20 8.67 -11.47
N LEU A 143 -9.26 7.75 -11.25
CA LEU A 143 -9.31 6.40 -11.83
C LEU A 143 -10.46 5.55 -11.32
N MET A 144 -11.09 5.88 -10.21
CA MET A 144 -12.04 5.04 -9.48
C MET A 144 -13.07 4.38 -10.39
N SER A 145 -13.80 5.16 -11.21
CA SER A 145 -14.84 4.61 -12.10
C SER A 145 -14.27 3.66 -13.16
N ARG A 146 -13.22 4.10 -13.86
CA ARG A 146 -12.55 3.29 -14.92
C ARG A 146 -11.91 2.02 -14.34
N TRP A 147 -11.41 2.10 -13.11
CA TRP A 147 -10.86 0.95 -12.39
C TRP A 147 -11.97 -0.06 -12.06
N GLY A 148 -13.10 0.44 -11.52
CA GLY A 148 -14.28 -0.38 -11.20
C GLY A 148 -14.81 -1.13 -12.44
N ASP A 149 -14.95 -0.43 -13.57
CA ASP A 149 -15.37 -1.04 -14.84
C ASP A 149 -14.42 -2.18 -15.27
N ALA A 150 -13.11 -1.97 -15.11
CA ALA A 150 -12.10 -2.95 -15.47
C ALA A 150 -12.05 -4.19 -14.55
N LEU A 151 -12.57 -4.10 -13.31
CA LEU A 151 -12.62 -5.25 -12.38
C LEU A 151 -13.54 -6.38 -12.84
N VAL A 152 -14.47 -6.11 -13.75
CA VAL A 152 -15.40 -7.12 -14.29
C VAL A 152 -14.65 -8.32 -14.87
N GLU A 153 -13.53 -8.07 -15.56
CA GLU A 153 -12.71 -9.09 -16.21
C GLU A 153 -11.76 -9.84 -15.26
N ASP A 154 -11.83 -9.55 -13.96
CA ASP A 154 -10.96 -10.15 -12.91
C ASP A 154 -9.46 -10.04 -13.18
N PRO A 155 -8.94 -8.85 -13.51
CA PRO A 155 -7.56 -8.65 -13.86
C PRO A 155 -6.64 -8.66 -12.63
N SER A 156 -5.36 -9.01 -12.82
CA SER A 156 -4.33 -8.75 -11.82
C SER A 156 -4.05 -7.24 -11.68
N LEU A 157 -3.47 -6.80 -10.57
CA LEU A 157 -3.04 -5.39 -10.39
C LEU A 157 -2.14 -4.90 -11.54
N ARG A 158 -1.18 -5.73 -11.98
CA ARG A 158 -0.31 -5.40 -13.12
C ARG A 158 -1.12 -5.21 -14.40
N ALA A 159 -2.06 -6.11 -14.69
CA ALA A 159 -2.90 -6.02 -15.88
C ALA A 159 -3.76 -4.76 -15.89
N LEU A 160 -4.26 -4.33 -14.71
CA LEU A 160 -4.96 -3.05 -14.56
C LEU A 160 -4.03 -1.86 -14.83
N LEU A 161 -2.87 -1.82 -14.18
CA LEU A 161 -1.91 -0.73 -14.38
C LEU A 161 -1.48 -0.58 -15.86
N MET A 162 -1.40 -1.68 -16.61
CA MET A 162 -1.08 -1.64 -18.04
C MET A 162 -2.21 -1.04 -18.89
N ARG A 163 -3.44 -0.91 -18.38
CA ARG A 163 -4.58 -0.28 -19.08
C ARG A 163 -4.63 1.24 -18.91
N PHE A 164 -3.84 1.78 -17.98
CA PHE A 164 -3.82 3.19 -17.62
C PHE A 164 -2.47 3.82 -17.95
N ARG A 165 -2.40 5.15 -17.92
CA ARG A 165 -1.16 5.88 -18.13
C ARG A 165 -0.27 5.74 -16.89
N THR A 166 0.37 4.59 -16.76
CA THR A 166 1.23 4.25 -15.61
C THR A 166 2.67 4.61 -15.93
N ARG A 167 3.26 5.43 -15.07
CA ARG A 167 4.71 5.68 -15.04
C ARG A 167 5.38 4.64 -14.15
N THR A 168 6.35 3.93 -14.68
CA THR A 168 7.21 3.03 -13.89
C THR A 168 8.54 3.71 -13.59
N LEU A 169 9.02 3.56 -12.36
CA LEU A 169 10.36 3.96 -11.93
C LEU A 169 11.16 2.69 -11.65
N SER A 170 12.42 2.65 -12.10
CA SER A 170 13.32 1.58 -11.68
C SER A 170 13.50 1.58 -10.16
N ALA A 171 13.58 0.41 -9.54
CA ALA A 171 13.91 0.28 -8.12
C ALA A 171 15.24 0.97 -7.75
N ASP A 172 16.13 1.18 -8.71
CA ASP A 172 17.37 1.93 -8.49
C ASP A 172 17.12 3.39 -8.09
N ALA A 173 15.97 3.97 -8.47
CA ALA A 173 15.58 5.30 -7.99
C ALA A 173 15.40 5.35 -6.46
N LEU A 174 15.05 4.24 -5.82
CA LEU A 174 14.94 4.15 -4.36
C LEU A 174 16.29 3.99 -3.66
N ARG A 175 17.32 3.47 -4.32
CA ARG A 175 18.60 3.13 -3.68
C ARG A 175 19.34 4.32 -3.10
N ALA A 176 19.05 5.53 -3.58
CA ALA A 176 19.60 6.76 -2.99
C ALA A 176 19.11 7.02 -1.55
N VAL A 177 17.91 6.54 -1.21
CA VAL A 177 17.27 6.74 0.10
C VAL A 177 17.05 5.42 0.87
N ASP A 178 17.09 4.30 0.18
CA ASP A 178 16.93 2.94 0.69
C ASP A 178 17.82 1.97 -0.12
N PRO A 179 19.13 1.90 0.19
CA PRO A 179 20.09 1.09 -0.59
C PRO A 179 19.75 -0.40 -0.65
N GLU A 180 19.11 -0.94 0.38
CA GLU A 180 18.71 -2.35 0.47
C GLU A 180 17.30 -2.63 -0.07
N LEU A 181 16.56 -1.60 -0.51
CA LEU A 181 15.19 -1.69 -0.97
C LEU A 181 14.24 -2.32 0.07
N ARG A 182 14.49 -2.04 1.35
CA ARG A 182 13.68 -2.58 2.46
C ARG A 182 12.24 -2.09 2.42
N ALA A 183 12.00 -0.88 1.91
CA ALA A 183 10.65 -0.34 1.73
C ALA A 183 9.77 -1.23 0.83
N LEU A 184 10.38 -2.04 -0.07
CA LEU A 184 9.68 -2.99 -0.93
C LEU A 184 9.62 -4.41 -0.35
N ALA A 185 10.10 -4.62 0.88
CA ALA A 185 10.08 -5.93 1.51
C ALA A 185 8.69 -6.29 2.02
N ASN A 186 8.18 -7.44 1.55
CA ASN A 186 6.94 -8.04 2.02
C ASN A 186 7.26 -9.22 2.95
N VAL A 187 6.63 -9.27 4.12
CA VAL A 187 6.80 -10.36 5.08
C VAL A 187 5.69 -11.39 4.90
N ASN A 188 6.00 -12.50 4.23
CA ASN A 188 5.03 -13.50 3.81
C ASN A 188 5.31 -14.92 4.29
N THR A 189 6.55 -15.21 4.66
CA THR A 189 7.03 -16.56 5.00
C THR A 189 7.80 -16.58 6.32
N LEU A 190 8.03 -17.77 6.88
CA LEU A 190 8.88 -17.92 8.06
C LEU A 190 10.33 -17.48 7.78
N GLU A 191 10.81 -17.65 6.55
CA GLU A 191 12.13 -17.17 6.13
C GLU A 191 12.20 -15.63 6.16
N ASP A 192 11.11 -14.95 5.73
CA ASP A 192 11.03 -13.49 5.81
C ASP A 192 11.05 -13.02 7.28
N LEU A 193 10.36 -13.74 8.19
CA LEU A 193 10.40 -13.41 9.62
C LEU A 193 11.83 -13.40 10.14
N VAL A 194 12.59 -14.47 9.86
CA VAL A 194 14.00 -14.59 10.29
C VAL A 194 14.85 -13.51 9.61
N ARG A 195 14.72 -13.35 8.29
CA ARG A 195 15.50 -12.40 7.49
C ARG A 195 15.37 -10.97 7.98
N TYR A 196 14.17 -10.56 8.37
CA TYR A 196 13.86 -9.18 8.73
C TYR A 196 13.70 -8.95 10.22
N GLY A 197 13.94 -9.96 11.06
CA GLY A 197 13.78 -9.85 12.51
C GLY A 197 12.32 -9.59 12.93
N VAL A 198 11.37 -10.15 12.18
CA VAL A 198 9.93 -10.02 12.44
C VAL A 198 9.46 -11.18 13.31
N THR A 199 8.56 -10.94 14.25
CA THR A 199 7.99 -11.96 15.12
C THR A 199 6.47 -12.08 14.93
N LEU A 200 5.95 -13.26 15.23
CA LEU A 200 4.50 -13.48 15.36
C LEU A 200 3.99 -12.79 16.64
N PRO A 201 2.72 -12.37 16.69
CA PRO A 201 2.08 -11.79 17.87
C PRO A 201 1.98 -12.77 19.03
#